data_7a3be8d858c37693cc6aebc53ac9cfe8
#
_entry.id   7a3be8d858c37693cc6aebc53ac9cfe8
#
_cell.length_a   1.000
_cell.length_b   1.000
_cell.length_c   1.000
_cell.angle_alpha   90.00
_cell.angle_beta   90.00
_cell.angle_gamma   90.00
#
_symmetry.space_group_name_H-M   'P 1'
#
loop_
_entity.id
_entity.type
_entity.pdbx_description
1 polymer ?
#
loop_
_entity_poly.entity_id
_entity_poly.type
_entity_poly.pdbx_seq_one_letter_code
_entity_poly.pdbx_strand_id
1 'polypeptide(L)'
;MELTSLNTLLPASAGFLFFIQSCYHLGLYRKLYTHSQQAQGTTDTPPLSVIIVAKDSASDLRKNLPAILDQDYPDYEVIVIYDRSDKDESEDVLKLLQDKYHHLYYTFIPDSAKYISHKKLGVTMGIKASRHEWLVFTEANCLPTSNQWLRKLASNFTDTTDIVLGYSNYEKTSGWFNRKITFDTLLHSMRYLGMAINGHPYMGCGRNLAYRKSLYYNQKGFTNHLNLQRGEDDLFINQTTNGKNTRVEASPESVMRITTPHYPKSWKEEKLSHVTTSRHFKGWARYLMGLETCSRLLFLACILACIAFGILMQDWIMVGIASLLWIIRFILQVVVFRKTSIALNERKFILTLPLFDWMQPLWNLGFKLQQRFRRKDEFMRK
;
A
#
# COMPACT_ATOMS: atom_id res chain seq x y z
N MET A 1 -38.40 -26.56 -18.98
CA MET A 1 -37.80 -25.36 -19.63
C MET A 1 -36.88 -24.56 -18.71
N GLU A 2 -37.16 -24.44 -17.42
CA GLU A 2 -36.31 -23.67 -16.48
C GLU A 2 -34.98 -24.34 -16.11
N LEU A 3 -34.94 -25.67 -15.93
CA LEU A 3 -33.72 -26.41 -15.59
C LEU A 3 -32.69 -26.43 -16.73
N THR A 4 -33.13 -26.48 -18.00
CA THR A 4 -32.22 -26.43 -19.15
C THR A 4 -31.57 -25.06 -19.33
N SER A 5 -32.23 -23.98 -18.90
CA SER A 5 -31.66 -22.63 -18.93
C SER A 5 -30.57 -22.46 -17.84
N LEU A 6 -30.70 -23.11 -16.68
CA LEU A 6 -29.71 -23.05 -15.61
C LEU A 6 -28.40 -23.77 -16.00
N ASN A 7 -28.48 -24.87 -16.72
CA ASN A 7 -27.33 -25.64 -17.23
C ASN A 7 -26.45 -24.83 -18.19
N THR A 8 -26.98 -23.84 -18.87
CA THR A 8 -26.21 -22.98 -19.77
C THR A 8 -25.80 -21.67 -19.12
N LEU A 9 -26.65 -21.09 -18.27
CA LEU A 9 -26.42 -19.80 -17.65
C LEU A 9 -25.30 -19.84 -16.61
N LEU A 10 -25.22 -20.90 -15.79
CA LEU A 10 -24.18 -21.01 -14.76
C LEU A 10 -22.76 -21.11 -15.35
N PRO A 11 -22.45 -22.02 -16.30
CA PRO A 11 -21.13 -22.06 -16.94
C PRO A 11 -20.81 -20.78 -17.74
N ALA A 12 -21.79 -20.17 -18.41
CA ALA A 12 -21.61 -18.91 -19.12
C ALA A 12 -21.23 -17.76 -18.15
N SER A 13 -21.93 -17.68 -17.00
CA SER A 13 -21.60 -16.70 -15.94
C SER A 13 -20.20 -16.93 -15.36
N ALA A 14 -19.82 -18.20 -15.12
CA ALA A 14 -18.48 -18.56 -14.67
C ALA A 14 -17.40 -18.13 -15.69
N GLY A 15 -17.64 -18.37 -16.99
CA GLY A 15 -16.77 -17.95 -18.09
C GLY A 15 -16.62 -16.43 -18.18
N PHE A 16 -17.71 -15.68 -18.03
CA PHE A 16 -17.67 -14.22 -18.01
C PHE A 16 -16.86 -13.67 -16.80
N LEU A 17 -17.10 -14.22 -15.61
CA LEU A 17 -16.37 -13.83 -14.41
C LEU A 17 -14.89 -14.23 -14.49
N PHE A 18 -14.58 -15.38 -15.08
CA PHE A 18 -13.21 -15.78 -15.41
C PHE A 18 -12.51 -14.78 -16.32
N PHE A 19 -13.20 -14.32 -17.36
CA PHE A 19 -12.66 -13.31 -18.27
C PHE A 19 -12.34 -12.00 -17.53
N ILE A 20 -13.27 -11.49 -16.71
CA ILE A 20 -13.02 -10.30 -15.88
C ILE A 20 -11.78 -10.50 -15.00
N GLN A 21 -11.68 -11.61 -14.28
CA GLN A 21 -10.53 -11.90 -13.41
C GLN A 21 -9.21 -12.02 -14.20
N SER A 22 -9.26 -12.60 -15.39
CA SER A 22 -8.09 -12.68 -16.29
C SER A 22 -7.61 -11.30 -16.73
N CYS A 23 -8.53 -10.37 -17.02
CA CYS A 23 -8.19 -8.98 -17.31
C CYS A 23 -7.44 -8.30 -16.14
N TYR A 24 -7.84 -8.55 -14.90
CA TYR A 24 -7.09 -8.01 -13.74
C TYR A 24 -5.71 -8.63 -13.59
N HIS A 25 -5.58 -9.93 -13.76
CA HIS A 25 -4.28 -10.60 -13.62
C HIS A 25 -3.31 -10.19 -14.74
N LEU A 26 -3.76 -10.14 -15.97
CA LEU A 26 -2.93 -9.83 -17.14
C LEU A 26 -2.77 -8.32 -17.39
N GLY A 27 -3.81 -7.54 -17.15
CA GLY A 27 -3.83 -6.10 -17.43
C GLY A 27 -3.29 -5.25 -16.27
N LEU A 28 -3.57 -5.65 -15.02
CA LEU A 28 -3.24 -4.85 -13.84
C LEU A 28 -2.09 -5.45 -13.03
N TYR A 29 -2.25 -6.65 -12.49
CA TYR A 29 -1.30 -7.21 -11.54
C TYR A 29 0.04 -7.59 -12.16
N ARG A 30 0.02 -8.04 -13.41
CA ARG A 30 1.23 -8.34 -14.18
C ARG A 30 2.15 -7.11 -14.32
N LYS A 31 1.59 -5.91 -14.39
CA LYS A 31 2.36 -4.68 -14.64
C LYS A 31 3.43 -4.42 -13.60
N LEU A 32 3.18 -4.74 -12.33
CA LEU A 32 4.13 -4.45 -11.27
C LEU A 32 5.46 -5.20 -11.45
N TYR A 33 5.44 -6.52 -11.74
CA TYR A 33 6.69 -7.26 -11.94
C TYR A 33 7.37 -6.95 -13.27
N THR A 34 6.61 -6.61 -14.31
CA THR A 34 7.22 -6.22 -15.59
C THR A 34 7.89 -4.84 -15.49
N HIS A 35 7.31 -3.93 -14.72
CA HIS A 35 7.85 -2.59 -14.48
C HIS A 35 9.13 -2.63 -13.63
N SER A 36 9.14 -3.42 -12.56
CA SER A 36 10.31 -3.53 -11.67
C SER A 36 11.57 -4.06 -12.34
N GLN A 37 11.43 -4.70 -13.50
CA GLN A 37 12.55 -5.22 -14.31
C GLN A 37 13.06 -4.21 -15.33
N GLN A 38 12.40 -3.08 -15.53
CA GLN A 38 12.83 -2.07 -16.48
C GLN A 38 13.69 -1.05 -15.74
N ALA A 39 14.97 -0.95 -16.13
CA ALA A 39 15.82 0.14 -15.68
C ALA A 39 15.32 1.44 -16.31
N GLN A 40 14.55 2.20 -15.54
CA GLN A 40 14.06 3.53 -15.96
C GLN A 40 14.60 4.55 -14.96
N GLY A 41 15.13 5.64 -15.46
CA GLY A 41 15.45 6.75 -14.60
C GLY A 41 16.62 7.60 -15.07
N THR A 42 16.73 8.75 -14.45
CA THR A 42 17.87 9.66 -14.61
C THR A 42 19.01 9.23 -13.68
N THR A 43 20.22 9.63 -13.99
CA THR A 43 21.37 9.51 -13.09
C THR A 43 21.44 10.70 -12.12
N ASP A 44 20.55 11.70 -12.30
CA ASP A 44 20.55 12.89 -11.48
C ASP A 44 20.13 12.57 -10.04
N THR A 45 20.84 13.18 -9.12
CA THR A 45 20.58 13.06 -7.68
C THR A 45 20.28 14.43 -7.08
N PRO A 46 19.09 15.01 -7.37
CA PRO A 46 18.74 16.31 -6.82
C PRO A 46 18.63 16.25 -5.29
N PRO A 47 18.98 17.32 -4.56
CA PRO A 47 18.88 17.34 -3.11
C PRO A 47 17.46 16.99 -2.63
N LEU A 48 17.35 16.24 -1.52
CA LEU A 48 16.05 15.83 -1.00
C LEU A 48 15.99 15.86 0.54
N SER A 49 14.75 15.94 1.07
CA SER A 49 14.47 15.90 2.49
C SER A 49 13.64 14.67 2.82
N VAL A 50 14.14 13.78 3.69
CA VAL A 50 13.40 12.64 4.22
C VAL A 50 12.62 13.10 5.44
N ILE A 51 11.31 12.88 5.46
CA ILE A 51 10.41 13.29 6.55
C ILE A 51 9.85 12.05 7.23
N ILE A 52 10.03 11.97 8.57
CA ILE A 52 9.57 10.88 9.42
C ILE A 52 8.73 11.46 10.54
N VAL A 53 7.50 10.98 10.70
CA VAL A 53 6.67 11.30 11.87
C VAL A 53 6.64 10.09 12.79
N ALA A 54 7.11 10.25 14.01
CA ALA A 54 7.27 9.21 15.01
C ALA A 54 6.33 9.45 16.20
N LYS A 55 5.70 8.39 16.68
CA LYS A 55 4.91 8.38 17.90
C LYS A 55 5.16 7.10 18.67
N ASP A 56 5.56 7.20 19.94
CA ASP A 56 5.87 6.04 20.78
C ASP A 56 6.82 5.06 20.07
N SER A 57 7.87 5.58 19.42
CA SER A 57 8.67 4.85 18.42
C SER A 57 10.16 4.77 18.75
N ALA A 58 10.57 4.98 20.00
CA ALA A 58 12.00 4.98 20.41
C ALA A 58 12.74 3.71 19.97
N SER A 59 12.13 2.52 20.14
CA SER A 59 12.72 1.25 19.73
C SER A 59 12.86 1.12 18.21
N ASP A 60 11.85 1.58 17.46
CA ASP A 60 11.86 1.55 16.00
C ASP A 60 12.90 2.55 15.44
N LEU A 61 12.97 3.76 16.01
CA LEU A 61 13.97 4.77 15.63
C LEU A 61 15.40 4.25 15.90
N ARG A 62 15.66 3.65 17.07
CA ARG A 62 16.97 3.08 17.39
C ARG A 62 17.38 2.00 16.40
N LYS A 63 16.44 1.16 15.96
CA LYS A 63 16.68 0.05 15.04
C LYS A 63 16.82 0.50 13.58
N ASN A 64 15.91 1.34 13.09
CA ASN A 64 15.70 1.56 11.66
C ASN A 64 16.32 2.87 11.15
N LEU A 65 16.36 3.94 11.98
CA LEU A 65 16.84 5.26 11.55
C LEU A 65 18.29 5.26 11.06
N PRO A 66 19.23 4.52 11.65
CA PRO A 66 20.60 4.45 11.13
C PRO A 66 20.67 4.02 9.66
N ALA A 67 19.87 3.06 9.22
CA ALA A 67 19.86 2.62 7.82
C ALA A 67 19.31 3.68 6.85
N ILE A 68 18.48 4.61 7.35
CA ILE A 68 18.00 5.77 6.58
C ILE A 68 19.09 6.86 6.54
N LEU A 69 19.87 7.00 7.61
CA LEU A 69 20.96 7.98 7.71
C LEU A 69 22.23 7.52 6.97
N ASP A 70 22.39 6.22 6.72
CA ASP A 70 23.54 5.63 5.99
C ASP A 70 23.23 5.37 4.51
N GLN A 71 22.27 6.11 3.89
CA GLN A 71 21.97 5.97 2.48
C GLN A 71 23.11 6.52 1.60
N ASP A 72 23.42 5.82 0.50
CA ASP A 72 24.35 6.27 -0.51
C ASP A 72 23.68 7.33 -1.41
N TYR A 73 23.60 8.56 -0.88
CA TYR A 73 23.00 9.70 -1.57
C TYR A 73 23.82 10.98 -1.29
N PRO A 74 24.16 11.79 -2.30
CA PRO A 74 25.16 12.85 -2.14
C PRO A 74 24.69 14.02 -1.26
N ASP A 75 23.42 14.42 -1.36
CA ASP A 75 22.90 15.59 -0.64
C ASP A 75 21.46 15.33 -0.18
N TYR A 76 21.30 15.03 1.12
CA TYR A 76 19.99 14.86 1.74
C TYR A 76 20.00 15.21 3.21
N GLU A 77 18.84 15.55 3.73
CA GLU A 77 18.59 15.72 5.15
C GLU A 77 17.49 14.77 5.63
N VAL A 78 17.52 14.42 6.90
CA VAL A 78 16.47 13.62 7.54
C VAL A 78 15.85 14.45 8.64
N ILE A 79 14.54 14.63 8.60
CA ILE A 79 13.77 15.43 9.55
C ILE A 79 12.80 14.52 10.28
N VAL A 80 13.01 14.32 11.56
CA VAL A 80 12.14 13.52 12.43
C VAL A 80 11.28 14.43 13.28
N ILE A 81 9.96 14.26 13.18
CA ILE A 81 8.98 14.95 14.01
C ILE A 81 8.38 13.91 14.96
N TYR A 82 8.68 14.03 16.26
CA TYR A 82 8.15 13.09 17.24
C TYR A 82 7.01 13.68 18.06
N ASP A 83 6.06 12.83 18.41
CA ASP A 83 4.96 13.18 19.32
C ASP A 83 5.48 13.00 20.76
N ARG A 84 5.59 14.11 21.50
CA ARG A 84 6.15 14.10 22.84
C ARG A 84 5.16 13.44 23.79
N SER A 85 5.54 12.30 24.36
CA SER A 85 4.84 11.68 25.48
C SER A 85 5.81 11.48 26.64
N ASP A 86 5.34 11.59 27.86
CA ASP A 86 6.18 11.44 29.08
C ASP A 86 6.85 10.05 29.23
N LYS A 87 6.47 9.09 28.38
CA LYS A 87 6.94 7.70 28.42
C LYS A 87 7.81 7.31 27.24
N ASP A 88 8.01 8.19 26.26
CA ASP A 88 8.73 7.88 25.03
C ASP A 88 10.17 8.40 25.09
N GLU A 89 11.14 7.50 25.02
CA GLU A 89 12.58 7.79 24.95
C GLU A 89 13.03 8.23 23.55
N SER A 90 12.13 8.61 22.66
CA SER A 90 12.46 8.99 21.27
C SER A 90 13.43 10.17 21.21
N GLU A 91 13.29 11.15 22.12
CA GLU A 91 14.18 12.30 22.17
C GLU A 91 15.63 11.90 22.47
N ASP A 92 15.85 11.00 23.44
CA ASP A 92 17.20 10.54 23.81
C ASP A 92 17.87 9.77 22.67
N VAL A 93 17.09 8.93 21.97
CA VAL A 93 17.57 8.22 20.77
C VAL A 93 17.97 9.20 19.68
N LEU A 94 17.18 10.24 19.44
CA LEU A 94 17.44 11.24 18.41
C LEU A 94 18.66 12.10 18.75
N LYS A 95 18.85 12.48 20.01
CA LYS A 95 20.07 13.19 20.47
C LYS A 95 21.33 12.37 20.19
N LEU A 96 21.35 11.10 20.60
CA LEU A 96 22.47 10.20 20.37
C LEU A 96 22.81 10.02 18.88
N LEU A 97 21.78 9.95 18.01
CA LEU A 97 21.99 9.82 16.57
C LEU A 97 22.43 11.14 15.94
N GLN A 98 21.94 12.28 16.41
CA GLN A 98 22.33 13.59 15.88
C GLN A 98 23.82 13.90 16.12
N ASP A 99 24.39 13.46 17.24
CA ASP A 99 25.81 13.61 17.53
C ASP A 99 26.68 12.88 16.47
N LYS A 100 26.15 11.80 15.88
CA LYS A 100 26.84 11.01 14.86
C LYS A 100 26.53 11.48 13.42
N TYR A 101 25.29 11.94 13.18
CA TYR A 101 24.79 12.25 11.85
C TYR A 101 24.36 13.71 11.73
N HIS A 102 25.24 14.56 11.19
CA HIS A 102 25.01 16.02 11.08
C HIS A 102 23.87 16.45 10.18
N HIS A 103 23.38 15.55 9.31
CA HIS A 103 22.21 15.78 8.43
C HIS A 103 20.90 15.30 9.05
N LEU A 104 20.89 14.85 10.32
CA LEU A 104 19.69 14.56 11.10
C LEU A 104 19.21 15.80 11.84
N TYR A 105 17.96 16.18 11.61
CA TYR A 105 17.25 17.24 12.33
C TYR A 105 16.01 16.63 12.98
N TYR A 106 15.64 17.11 14.16
CA TYR A 106 14.41 16.67 14.79
C TYR A 106 13.71 17.80 15.54
N THR A 107 12.42 17.66 15.70
CA THR A 107 11.55 18.55 16.48
C THR A 107 10.36 17.76 17.00
N PHE A 108 9.61 18.34 17.93
CA PHE A 108 8.48 17.67 18.56
C PHE A 108 7.15 18.37 18.30
N ILE A 109 6.06 17.59 18.39
CA ILE A 109 4.70 18.11 18.41
C ILE A 109 4.37 18.46 19.86
N PRO A 110 4.01 19.73 20.19
CA PRO A 110 3.65 20.11 21.54
C PRO A 110 2.39 19.39 22.03
N ASP A 111 2.36 18.94 23.28
CA ASP A 111 1.18 18.30 23.90
C ASP A 111 -0.06 19.21 23.90
N SER A 112 0.15 20.53 23.95
CA SER A 112 -0.91 21.53 23.88
C SER A 112 -1.54 21.68 22.49
N ALA A 113 -0.99 21.03 21.46
CA ALA A 113 -1.47 21.13 20.08
C ALA A 113 -2.83 20.42 19.94
N LYS A 114 -3.91 21.21 20.01
CA LYS A 114 -5.28 20.75 19.77
C LYS A 114 -5.53 20.53 18.27
N TYR A 115 -4.98 19.46 17.70
CA TYR A 115 -5.15 19.11 16.30
C TYR A 115 -5.88 17.78 16.18
N ILE A 116 -6.78 17.67 15.21
CA ILE A 116 -7.55 16.42 14.96
C ILE A 116 -6.59 15.28 14.57
N SER A 117 -5.49 15.60 13.88
CA SER A 117 -4.49 14.63 13.43
C SER A 117 -3.07 15.11 13.75
N HIS A 118 -2.46 14.53 14.77
CA HIS A 118 -1.05 14.75 15.09
C HIS A 118 -0.14 14.33 13.91
N LYS A 119 -0.50 13.27 13.18
CA LYS A 119 0.29 12.85 12.02
C LYS A 119 0.29 13.89 10.90
N LYS A 120 -0.86 14.50 10.56
CA LYS A 120 -0.91 15.60 9.57
C LYS A 120 -0.14 16.83 10.04
N LEU A 121 -0.24 17.16 11.33
CA LEU A 121 0.53 18.25 11.92
C LEU A 121 2.03 17.96 11.80
N GLY A 122 2.48 16.76 12.19
CA GLY A 122 3.88 16.35 12.08
C GLY A 122 4.39 16.40 10.65
N VAL A 123 3.63 15.87 9.69
CA VAL A 123 3.97 15.95 8.26
C VAL A 123 4.07 17.41 7.80
N THR A 124 3.12 18.27 8.21
CA THR A 124 3.15 19.72 7.87
C THR A 124 4.39 20.39 8.45
N MET A 125 4.75 20.09 9.70
CA MET A 125 5.95 20.64 10.33
C MET A 125 7.22 20.19 9.59
N GLY A 126 7.32 18.90 9.24
CA GLY A 126 8.44 18.38 8.46
C GLY A 126 8.57 19.03 7.09
N ILE A 127 7.46 19.22 6.36
CA ILE A 127 7.47 19.92 5.07
C ILE A 127 7.90 21.38 5.20
N LYS A 128 7.45 22.06 6.25
CA LYS A 128 7.86 23.46 6.49
C LYS A 128 9.33 23.57 6.88
N ALA A 129 9.85 22.63 7.66
CA ALA A 129 11.24 22.59 8.08
C ALA A 129 12.20 22.16 6.96
N SER A 130 11.71 21.41 5.95
CA SER A 130 12.54 20.90 4.85
C SER A 130 13.14 22.03 4.01
N ARG A 131 14.39 21.84 3.57
CA ARG A 131 15.13 22.79 2.71
C ARG A 131 14.96 22.50 1.22
N HIS A 132 14.72 21.25 0.87
CA HIS A 132 14.73 20.76 -0.52
C HIS A 132 13.35 20.68 -1.14
N GLU A 133 13.31 20.72 -2.47
CA GLU A 133 12.08 20.61 -3.25
C GLU A 133 11.53 19.18 -3.27
N TRP A 134 12.40 18.16 -3.31
CA TRP A 134 11.97 16.78 -3.24
C TRP A 134 11.84 16.31 -1.80
N LEU A 135 10.65 15.87 -1.45
CA LEU A 135 10.30 15.33 -0.15
C LEU A 135 10.08 13.83 -0.25
N VAL A 136 10.75 13.06 0.60
CA VAL A 136 10.60 11.60 0.72
C VAL A 136 9.97 11.29 2.07
N PHE A 137 8.92 10.49 2.08
CA PHE A 137 8.17 10.14 3.28
C PHE A 137 8.37 8.67 3.62
N THR A 138 8.61 8.41 4.90
CA THR A 138 8.61 7.07 5.47
C THR A 138 8.14 7.12 6.94
N GLU A 139 8.04 5.97 7.59
CA GLU A 139 7.63 5.86 8.99
C GLU A 139 8.79 5.28 9.83
N ALA A 140 8.80 5.57 11.14
CA ALA A 140 9.85 5.11 12.07
C ALA A 140 10.01 3.57 12.09
N ASN A 141 8.91 2.83 11.87
CA ASN A 141 8.89 1.37 11.81
C ASN A 141 9.28 0.80 10.43
N CYS A 142 9.81 1.62 9.54
CA CYS A 142 10.21 1.24 8.21
C CYS A 142 11.73 1.17 8.06
N LEU A 143 12.22 0.10 7.43
CA LEU A 143 13.63 -0.17 7.17
C LEU A 143 13.84 -0.31 5.65
N PRO A 144 14.72 0.48 5.01
CA PRO A 144 15.08 0.28 3.60
C PRO A 144 15.85 -1.04 3.43
N THR A 145 15.57 -1.77 2.35
CA THR A 145 16.25 -3.06 2.06
C THR A 145 17.68 -2.88 1.59
N SER A 146 18.06 -1.66 1.18
CA SER A 146 19.43 -1.35 0.74
C SER A 146 19.79 0.10 1.01
N ASN A 147 21.08 0.43 0.90
CA ASN A 147 21.57 1.81 0.94
C ASN A 147 21.33 2.58 -0.38
N GLN A 148 20.70 1.97 -1.39
CA GLN A 148 20.37 2.58 -2.68
C GLN A 148 18.91 3.07 -2.74
N TRP A 149 18.15 2.98 -1.66
CA TRP A 149 16.72 3.34 -1.64
C TRP A 149 16.46 4.76 -2.15
N LEU A 150 17.17 5.76 -1.64
CA LEU A 150 17.01 7.16 -2.07
C LEU A 150 17.41 7.36 -3.52
N ARG A 151 18.50 6.72 -3.97
CA ARG A 151 18.97 6.79 -5.34
C ARG A 151 17.96 6.20 -6.33
N LYS A 152 17.33 5.09 -5.96
CA LYS A 152 16.27 4.46 -6.76
C LYS A 152 15.00 5.31 -6.85
N LEU A 153 14.59 5.94 -5.76
CA LEU A 153 13.49 6.91 -5.80
C LEU A 153 13.83 8.10 -6.68
N ALA A 154 15.02 8.69 -6.49
CA ALA A 154 15.47 9.87 -7.21
C ALA A 154 15.64 9.63 -8.72
N SER A 155 15.94 8.40 -9.15
CA SER A 155 16.00 8.08 -10.57
C SER A 155 14.67 8.34 -11.32
N ASN A 156 13.57 8.48 -10.59
CA ASN A 156 12.26 8.82 -11.12
C ASN A 156 11.95 10.33 -11.06
N PHE A 157 12.86 11.18 -10.52
CA PHE A 157 12.67 12.61 -10.38
C PHE A 157 13.01 13.32 -11.71
N THR A 158 12.01 13.51 -12.54
CA THR A 158 12.13 14.22 -13.82
C THR A 158 11.36 15.54 -13.80
N ASP A 159 11.56 16.37 -14.78
CA ASP A 159 10.85 17.68 -14.88
C ASP A 159 9.32 17.54 -14.90
N THR A 160 8.82 16.43 -15.44
CA THR A 160 7.38 16.15 -15.53
C THR A 160 6.83 15.36 -14.33
N THR A 161 7.69 14.89 -13.43
CA THR A 161 7.30 14.10 -12.28
C THR A 161 7.11 14.98 -11.05
N ASP A 162 5.95 14.89 -10.43
CA ASP A 162 5.68 15.50 -9.12
C ASP A 162 5.59 14.48 -8.00
N ILE A 163 5.25 13.22 -8.32
CA ILE A 163 4.97 12.15 -7.36
C ILE A 163 5.68 10.86 -7.77
N VAL A 164 6.33 10.20 -6.80
CA VAL A 164 6.89 8.85 -6.96
C VAL A 164 6.29 7.94 -5.90
N LEU A 165 5.64 6.86 -6.33
CA LEU A 165 5.04 5.85 -5.49
C LEU A 165 5.98 4.67 -5.35
N GLY A 166 6.46 4.41 -4.13
CA GLY A 166 7.31 3.28 -3.82
C GLY A 166 6.55 2.06 -3.26
N TYR A 167 7.20 0.91 -3.29
CA TYR A 167 6.67 -0.32 -2.71
C TYR A 167 7.12 -0.49 -1.26
N SER A 168 6.19 -0.91 -0.39
CA SER A 168 6.47 -1.28 0.99
C SER A 168 5.69 -2.53 1.41
N ASN A 169 6.29 -3.37 2.26
CA ASN A 169 5.60 -4.54 2.84
C ASN A 169 6.24 -4.92 4.17
N TYR A 170 5.52 -5.68 4.98
CA TYR A 170 6.00 -6.17 6.26
C TYR A 170 7.22 -7.08 6.10
N GLU A 171 8.12 -7.04 7.09
CA GLU A 171 9.25 -7.97 7.19
C GLU A 171 8.78 -9.44 7.19
N LYS A 172 9.64 -10.34 6.73
CA LYS A 172 9.29 -11.77 6.58
C LYS A 172 9.57 -12.52 7.88
N THR A 173 8.66 -12.45 8.82
CA THR A 173 8.74 -13.25 10.06
C THR A 173 7.91 -14.53 9.97
N SER A 174 8.16 -15.50 10.85
CA SER A 174 7.37 -16.72 10.95
C SER A 174 5.94 -16.42 11.42
N GLY A 175 5.02 -17.37 11.19
CA GLY A 175 3.66 -17.32 11.70
C GLY A 175 2.60 -16.92 10.68
N TRP A 176 1.38 -17.37 10.99
CA TRP A 176 0.21 -17.19 10.13
C TRP A 176 -0.21 -15.72 9.99
N PHE A 177 -0.16 -14.97 11.10
CA PHE A 177 -0.52 -13.56 11.10
C PHE A 177 0.38 -12.75 10.16
N ASN A 178 1.71 -12.93 10.25
CA ASN A 178 2.64 -12.24 9.37
C ASN A 178 2.40 -12.63 7.89
N ARG A 179 2.14 -13.92 7.61
CA ARG A 179 1.83 -14.38 6.25
C ARG A 179 0.54 -13.75 5.71
N LYS A 180 -0.47 -13.57 6.55
CA LYS A 180 -1.73 -12.89 6.22
C LYS A 180 -1.50 -11.42 5.87
N ILE A 181 -0.81 -10.67 6.73
CA ILE A 181 -0.61 -9.23 6.53
C ILE A 181 0.30 -8.94 5.35
N THR A 182 1.35 -9.74 5.14
CA THR A 182 2.24 -9.61 3.97
C THR A 182 1.51 -9.91 2.66
N PHE A 183 0.62 -10.90 2.63
CA PHE A 183 -0.21 -11.18 1.45
C PHE A 183 -1.18 -10.03 1.14
N ASP A 184 -1.90 -9.55 2.17
CA ASP A 184 -2.87 -8.46 2.01
C ASP A 184 -2.20 -7.17 1.52
N THR A 185 -1.02 -6.84 2.06
CA THR A 185 -0.24 -5.67 1.64
C THR A 185 0.30 -5.84 0.22
N LEU A 186 0.81 -7.03 -0.15
CA LEU A 186 1.25 -7.31 -1.51
C LEU A 186 0.12 -7.12 -2.52
N LEU A 187 -1.05 -7.71 -2.27
CA LEU A 187 -2.21 -7.57 -3.15
C LEU A 187 -2.69 -6.12 -3.24
N HIS A 188 -2.69 -5.39 -2.12
CA HIS A 188 -3.02 -3.98 -2.10
C HIS A 188 -2.04 -3.15 -2.95
N SER A 189 -0.75 -3.42 -2.82
CA SER A 189 0.29 -2.75 -3.61
C SER A 189 0.20 -3.10 -5.10
N MET A 190 -0.09 -4.35 -5.45
CA MET A 190 -0.34 -4.75 -6.84
C MET A 190 -1.50 -3.96 -7.47
N ARG A 191 -2.51 -3.60 -6.67
CA ARG A 191 -3.66 -2.80 -7.13
C ARG A 191 -3.27 -1.35 -7.40
N TYR A 192 -2.76 -0.62 -6.39
CA TYR A 192 -2.55 0.82 -6.58
C TYR A 192 -1.31 1.15 -7.43
N LEU A 193 -0.22 0.39 -7.29
CA LEU A 193 0.96 0.58 -8.14
C LEU A 193 0.68 0.12 -9.58
N GLY A 194 -0.03 -1.00 -9.75
CA GLY A 194 -0.45 -1.47 -11.08
C GLY A 194 -1.35 -0.46 -11.81
N MET A 195 -2.27 0.20 -11.09
CA MET A 195 -3.08 1.31 -11.64
C MET A 195 -2.20 2.49 -12.03
N ALA A 196 -1.24 2.88 -11.19
CA ALA A 196 -0.34 3.97 -11.47
C ALA A 196 0.55 3.70 -12.71
N ILE A 197 1.09 2.48 -12.84
CA ILE A 197 1.86 2.04 -14.01
C ILE A 197 1.00 2.09 -15.30
N ASN A 198 -0.30 1.82 -15.19
CA ASN A 198 -1.24 1.94 -16.30
C ASN A 198 -1.70 3.38 -16.57
N GLY A 199 -1.10 4.40 -15.93
CA GLY A 199 -1.45 5.81 -16.13
C GLY A 199 -2.70 6.28 -15.36
N HIS A 200 -3.17 5.51 -14.40
CA HIS A 200 -4.36 5.80 -13.58
C HIS A 200 -4.06 5.76 -12.08
N PRO A 201 -3.06 6.51 -11.57
CA PRO A 201 -2.76 6.58 -10.17
C PRO A 201 -3.97 7.13 -9.39
N TYR A 202 -4.20 6.60 -8.17
CA TYR A 202 -5.35 7.03 -7.37
C TYR A 202 -5.08 7.11 -5.87
N MET A 203 -3.93 6.66 -5.41
CA MET A 203 -3.50 6.75 -4.01
C MET A 203 -1.99 6.55 -3.89
N GLY A 204 -1.44 6.92 -2.75
CA GLY A 204 -0.08 6.61 -2.33
C GLY A 204 -0.05 6.04 -0.92
N CYS A 205 1.10 5.57 -0.48
CA CYS A 205 1.35 5.07 0.85
C CYS A 205 2.57 5.78 1.45
N GLY A 206 2.38 6.49 2.57
CA GLY A 206 3.39 7.32 3.22
C GLY A 206 4.62 6.58 3.74
N ARG A 207 4.65 5.25 3.64
CA ARG A 207 5.81 4.43 4.02
C ARG A 207 6.91 4.39 2.97
N ASN A 208 6.58 4.69 1.72
CA ASN A 208 7.53 4.80 0.62
C ASN A 208 6.92 5.70 -0.47
N LEU A 209 7.03 6.99 -0.26
CA LEU A 209 6.37 8.01 -1.08
C LEU A 209 7.30 9.21 -1.24
N ALA A 210 7.39 9.74 -2.44
CA ALA A 210 8.05 11.02 -2.65
C ALA A 210 7.15 11.97 -3.45
N TYR A 211 7.23 13.26 -3.15
CA TYR A 211 6.59 14.30 -3.97
C TYR A 211 7.29 15.65 -3.83
N ARG A 212 7.03 16.55 -4.78
CA ARG A 212 7.56 17.92 -4.76
C ARG A 212 6.93 18.76 -3.65
N LYS A 213 7.72 19.55 -2.96
CA LYS A 213 7.28 20.49 -1.92
C LYS A 213 6.29 21.53 -2.48
N SER A 214 6.53 22.00 -3.68
CA SER A 214 5.63 22.90 -4.41
C SER A 214 4.23 22.32 -4.60
N LEU A 215 4.10 20.99 -4.85
CA LEU A 215 2.82 20.31 -4.97
C LEU A 215 1.97 20.44 -3.68
N TYR A 216 2.60 20.34 -2.50
CA TYR A 216 1.92 20.51 -1.22
C TYR A 216 1.36 21.93 -1.04
N TYR A 217 2.17 22.96 -1.36
CA TYR A 217 1.72 24.34 -1.23
C TYR A 217 0.65 24.72 -2.26
N ASN A 218 0.77 24.26 -3.49
CA ASN A 218 -0.22 24.48 -4.55
C ASN A 218 -1.61 23.92 -4.19
N GLN A 219 -1.65 22.82 -3.44
CA GLN A 219 -2.89 22.23 -2.94
C GLN A 219 -3.36 22.81 -1.59
N LYS A 220 -2.67 23.83 -1.07
CA LYS A 220 -2.93 24.40 0.28
C LYS A 220 -2.86 23.33 1.39
N GLY A 221 -1.93 22.40 1.25
CA GLY A 221 -1.70 21.31 2.17
C GLY A 221 -2.88 20.36 2.31
N PHE A 222 -3.24 20.02 3.54
CA PHE A 222 -4.31 19.06 3.84
C PHE A 222 -5.68 19.70 4.11
N THR A 223 -5.91 20.94 3.69
CA THR A 223 -7.13 21.72 4.00
C THR A 223 -8.42 20.99 3.61
N ASN A 224 -8.43 20.27 2.50
CA ASN A 224 -9.60 19.57 2.00
C ASN A 224 -10.07 18.38 2.88
N HIS A 225 -9.25 17.92 3.82
CA HIS A 225 -9.53 16.77 4.68
C HIS A 225 -8.94 16.88 6.10
N LEU A 226 -8.84 18.11 6.62
CA LEU A 226 -8.38 18.39 7.99
C LEU A 226 -9.23 17.70 9.06
N ASN A 227 -10.52 17.47 8.77
CA ASN A 227 -11.48 16.83 9.65
C ASN A 227 -11.27 15.30 9.79
N LEU A 228 -10.39 14.71 9.02
CA LEU A 228 -10.07 13.28 9.09
C LEU A 228 -8.75 13.08 9.87
N GLN A 229 -8.66 12.03 10.66
CA GLN A 229 -7.43 11.70 11.38
C GLN A 229 -6.28 11.28 10.47
N ARG A 230 -6.58 10.66 9.32
CA ARG A 230 -5.62 10.20 8.31
C ARG A 230 -5.95 10.78 6.95
N GLY A 231 -5.13 10.49 5.95
CA GLY A 231 -5.29 10.96 4.58
C GLY A 231 -4.17 11.92 4.16
N GLU A 232 -3.11 12.01 4.95
CA GLU A 232 -1.92 12.77 4.62
C GLU A 232 -1.16 12.19 3.43
N ASP A 233 -1.33 10.90 3.18
CA ASP A 233 -0.73 10.17 2.06
C ASP A 233 -1.79 9.81 1.00
N ASP A 234 -2.70 8.90 1.31
CA ASP A 234 -3.63 8.32 0.34
C ASP A 234 -4.61 9.35 -0.27
N LEU A 235 -5.22 10.21 0.57
CA LEU A 235 -6.13 11.25 0.10
C LEU A 235 -5.41 12.42 -0.57
N PHE A 236 -4.26 12.82 -0.03
CA PHE A 236 -3.47 13.87 -0.63
C PHE A 236 -3.03 13.46 -2.05
N ILE A 237 -2.49 12.26 -2.21
CA ILE A 237 -2.12 11.74 -3.51
C ILE A 237 -3.35 11.56 -4.41
N ASN A 238 -4.50 11.08 -3.89
CA ASN A 238 -5.72 10.97 -4.68
C ASN A 238 -6.17 12.31 -5.29
N GLN A 239 -5.89 13.42 -4.62
CA GLN A 239 -6.30 14.76 -5.07
C GLN A 239 -5.30 15.40 -6.03
N THR A 240 -4.03 15.01 -5.99
CA THR A 240 -2.92 15.66 -6.69
C THR A 240 -2.39 14.86 -7.87
N THR A 241 -2.63 13.56 -7.87
CA THR A 241 -2.10 12.62 -8.85
C THR A 241 -2.83 12.70 -10.19
N ASN A 242 -2.08 12.49 -11.26
CA ASN A 242 -2.60 12.24 -12.61
C ASN A 242 -1.63 11.28 -13.35
N GLY A 243 -2.06 10.78 -14.51
CA GLY A 243 -1.28 9.80 -15.27
C GLY A 243 0.04 10.32 -15.87
N LYS A 244 0.30 11.64 -15.79
CA LYS A 244 1.50 12.27 -16.34
C LYS A 244 2.52 12.66 -15.28
N ASN A 245 2.05 13.06 -14.08
CA ASN A 245 2.91 13.59 -13.02
C ASN A 245 3.34 12.52 -11.99
N THR A 246 2.92 11.26 -12.15
CA THR A 246 3.15 10.20 -11.18
C THR A 246 3.95 9.06 -11.80
N ARG A 247 5.02 8.66 -11.12
CA ARG A 247 5.85 7.49 -11.46
C ARG A 247 5.82 6.46 -10.35
N VAL A 248 6.25 5.25 -10.67
CA VAL A 248 6.32 4.12 -9.72
C VAL A 248 7.75 3.63 -9.62
N GLU A 249 8.23 3.49 -8.39
CA GLU A 249 9.49 2.84 -8.08
C GLU A 249 9.22 1.51 -7.36
N ALA A 250 9.63 0.41 -7.97
CA ALA A 250 9.38 -0.94 -7.47
C ALA A 250 10.57 -1.88 -7.66
N SER A 251 11.79 -1.35 -7.73
CA SER A 251 13.00 -2.18 -7.73
C SER A 251 13.22 -2.84 -6.37
N PRO A 252 13.86 -4.02 -6.30
CA PRO A 252 14.14 -4.70 -5.03
C PRO A 252 14.94 -3.86 -4.03
N GLU A 253 15.81 -2.98 -4.53
CA GLU A 253 16.67 -2.10 -3.74
C GLU A 253 15.91 -0.93 -3.13
N SER A 254 14.75 -0.57 -3.68
CA SER A 254 13.90 0.53 -3.19
C SER A 254 12.80 0.08 -2.22
N VAL A 255 12.71 -1.20 -1.91
CA VAL A 255 11.66 -1.75 -1.04
C VAL A 255 11.84 -1.28 0.41
N MET A 256 10.74 -0.83 1.02
CA MET A 256 10.69 -0.54 2.45
C MET A 256 10.07 -1.71 3.23
N ARG A 257 10.77 -2.20 4.26
CA ARG A 257 10.29 -3.24 5.16
C ARG A 257 9.68 -2.64 6.41
N ILE A 258 8.45 -3.00 6.67
CA ILE A 258 7.68 -2.53 7.83
C ILE A 258 7.86 -3.54 8.96
N THR A 259 8.21 -3.08 10.15
CA THR A 259 8.26 -3.93 11.34
C THR A 259 6.88 -4.57 11.58
N THR A 260 6.86 -5.88 11.79
CA THR A 260 5.61 -6.59 12.05
C THR A 260 4.99 -6.12 13.35
N PRO A 261 3.70 -5.70 13.38
CA PRO A 261 3.05 -5.29 14.61
C PRO A 261 3.02 -6.42 15.65
N HIS A 262 3.38 -6.12 16.87
CA HIS A 262 3.33 -7.08 17.98
C HIS A 262 1.91 -7.60 18.24
N TYR A 263 0.90 -6.75 18.01
CA TYR A 263 -0.50 -7.08 18.25
C TYR A 263 -1.33 -6.98 16.96
N PRO A 264 -2.15 -8.00 16.64
CA PRO A 264 -3.07 -7.95 15.50
C PRO A 264 -4.04 -6.76 15.53
N LYS A 265 -4.32 -6.23 16.71
CA LYS A 265 -5.18 -5.05 16.90
C LYS A 265 -4.63 -3.82 16.19
N SER A 266 -3.33 -3.58 16.22
CA SER A 266 -2.69 -2.43 15.58
C SER A 266 -2.88 -2.46 14.05
N TRP A 267 -2.66 -3.61 13.43
CA TRP A 267 -2.94 -3.80 12.00
C TRP A 267 -4.42 -3.61 11.65
N LYS A 268 -5.32 -4.12 12.51
CA LYS A 268 -6.77 -3.95 12.33
C LYS A 268 -7.18 -2.47 12.36
N GLU A 269 -6.67 -1.69 13.32
CA GLU A 269 -6.94 -0.24 13.42
C GLU A 269 -6.43 0.50 12.17
N GLU A 270 -5.26 0.14 11.67
CA GLU A 270 -4.73 0.68 10.43
C GLU A 270 -5.67 0.39 9.24
N LYS A 271 -6.13 -0.86 9.09
CA LYS A 271 -7.10 -1.22 8.03
C LYS A 271 -8.42 -0.48 8.13
N LEU A 272 -8.97 -0.32 9.33
CA LEU A 272 -10.18 0.46 9.57
C LEU A 272 -9.99 1.93 9.18
N SER A 273 -8.83 2.48 9.44
CA SER A 273 -8.47 3.84 9.05
C SER A 273 -8.43 4.00 7.52
N HIS A 274 -7.78 3.08 6.80
CA HIS A 274 -7.79 3.09 5.33
C HIS A 274 -9.19 2.90 4.73
N VAL A 275 -10.06 2.10 5.37
CA VAL A 275 -11.46 2.00 4.95
C VAL A 275 -12.18 3.35 5.07
N THR A 276 -11.84 4.15 6.07
CA THR A 276 -12.42 5.49 6.26
C THR A 276 -11.97 6.44 5.14
N THR A 277 -10.68 6.53 4.87
CA THR A 277 -10.14 7.44 3.84
C THR A 277 -10.58 7.03 2.44
N SER A 278 -10.65 5.73 2.15
CA SER A 278 -11.04 5.22 0.83
C SER A 278 -12.47 5.62 0.40
N ARG A 279 -13.35 5.97 1.35
CA ARG A 279 -14.70 6.49 1.04
C ARG A 279 -14.66 7.87 0.39
N HIS A 280 -13.59 8.61 0.63
CA HIS A 280 -13.39 9.97 0.12
C HIS A 280 -12.58 10.02 -1.17
N PHE A 281 -12.12 8.86 -1.69
CA PHE A 281 -11.39 8.82 -2.96
C PHE A 281 -12.26 9.30 -4.11
N LYS A 282 -11.73 10.22 -4.89
CA LYS A 282 -12.32 10.70 -6.14
C LYS A 282 -11.92 9.75 -7.28
N GLY A 283 -12.73 9.75 -8.33
CA GLY A 283 -12.45 8.99 -9.54
C GLY A 283 -13.05 7.57 -9.54
N TRP A 284 -12.87 6.91 -10.66
CA TRP A 284 -13.48 5.60 -10.95
C TRP A 284 -12.67 4.39 -10.43
N ALA A 285 -11.42 4.60 -10.02
CA ALA A 285 -10.54 3.54 -9.55
C ALA A 285 -11.13 2.72 -8.40
N ARG A 286 -11.86 3.36 -7.46
CA ARG A 286 -12.55 2.68 -6.36
C ARG A 286 -13.61 1.68 -6.85
N TYR A 287 -14.30 2.01 -7.93
CA TYR A 287 -15.32 1.13 -8.52
C TYR A 287 -14.66 -0.05 -9.23
N LEU A 288 -13.56 0.20 -9.95
CA LEU A 288 -12.78 -0.84 -10.58
C LEU A 288 -12.24 -1.85 -9.54
N MET A 289 -11.70 -1.36 -8.41
CA MET A 289 -11.24 -2.23 -7.32
C MET A 289 -12.40 -2.93 -6.61
N GLY A 290 -13.57 -2.31 -6.57
CA GLY A 290 -14.82 -2.94 -6.11
C GLY A 290 -15.24 -4.09 -7.04
N LEU A 291 -15.24 -3.84 -8.34
CA LEU A 291 -15.57 -4.85 -9.37
C LEU A 291 -14.60 -6.04 -9.31
N GLU A 292 -13.29 -5.78 -9.12
CA GLU A 292 -12.30 -6.86 -8.92
C GLU A 292 -12.69 -7.75 -7.76
N THR A 293 -12.98 -7.15 -6.61
CA THR A 293 -13.30 -7.91 -5.39
C THR A 293 -14.63 -8.65 -5.52
N CYS A 294 -15.66 -8.00 -6.09
CA CYS A 294 -16.97 -8.61 -6.30
C CYS A 294 -16.90 -9.75 -7.34
N SER A 295 -16.26 -9.52 -8.49
CA SER A 295 -16.13 -10.56 -9.53
C SER A 295 -15.33 -11.77 -9.04
N ARG A 296 -14.36 -11.57 -8.15
CA ARG A 296 -13.59 -12.65 -7.52
C ARG A 296 -14.46 -13.51 -6.61
N LEU A 297 -15.26 -12.90 -5.74
CA LEU A 297 -16.19 -13.63 -4.87
C LEU A 297 -17.28 -14.34 -5.69
N LEU A 298 -17.87 -13.65 -6.66
CA LEU A 298 -18.90 -14.21 -7.52
C LEU A 298 -18.36 -15.37 -8.38
N PHE A 299 -17.14 -15.26 -8.89
CA PHE A 299 -16.50 -16.36 -9.63
C PHE A 299 -16.38 -17.61 -8.75
N LEU A 300 -15.86 -17.47 -7.55
CA LEU A 300 -15.70 -18.61 -6.63
C LEU A 300 -17.07 -19.22 -6.24
N ALA A 301 -18.06 -18.39 -5.95
CA ALA A 301 -19.42 -18.85 -5.66
C ALA A 301 -20.06 -19.56 -6.88
N CYS A 302 -19.87 -19.01 -8.08
CA CYS A 302 -20.39 -19.59 -9.31
C CYS A 302 -19.73 -20.93 -9.65
N ILE A 303 -18.41 -21.06 -9.46
CA ILE A 303 -17.70 -22.34 -9.65
C ILE A 303 -18.24 -23.40 -8.69
N LEU A 304 -18.42 -23.06 -7.41
CA LEU A 304 -18.99 -23.99 -6.41
C LEU A 304 -20.42 -24.39 -6.80
N ALA A 305 -21.24 -23.43 -7.24
CA ALA A 305 -22.60 -23.71 -7.69
C ALA A 305 -22.60 -24.62 -8.93
N CYS A 306 -21.75 -24.39 -9.92
CA CYS A 306 -21.61 -25.25 -11.10
C CYS A 306 -21.22 -26.69 -10.71
N ILE A 307 -20.26 -26.85 -9.82
CA ILE A 307 -19.80 -28.19 -9.37
C ILE A 307 -20.94 -28.88 -8.61
N ALA A 308 -21.57 -28.22 -7.64
CA ALA A 308 -22.64 -28.79 -6.83
C ALA A 308 -23.85 -29.19 -7.70
N PHE A 309 -24.29 -28.30 -8.58
CA PHE A 309 -25.44 -28.55 -9.46
C PHE A 309 -25.11 -29.62 -10.51
N GLY A 310 -23.91 -29.59 -11.10
CA GLY A 310 -23.47 -30.61 -12.05
C GLY A 310 -23.41 -32.01 -11.44
N ILE A 311 -22.96 -32.16 -10.19
CA ILE A 311 -22.99 -33.44 -9.47
C ILE A 311 -24.43 -33.90 -9.22
N LEU A 312 -25.31 -33.00 -8.78
CA LEU A 312 -26.73 -33.32 -8.52
C LEU A 312 -27.48 -33.76 -9.78
N MET A 313 -27.19 -33.13 -10.93
CA MET A 313 -27.83 -33.44 -12.21
C MET A 313 -27.05 -34.48 -13.03
N GLN A 314 -25.94 -35.00 -12.50
CA GLN A 314 -25.04 -35.93 -13.21
C GLN A 314 -24.49 -35.34 -14.54
N ASP A 315 -24.40 -34.02 -14.63
CA ASP A 315 -23.80 -33.30 -15.75
C ASP A 315 -22.29 -33.11 -15.54
N TRP A 316 -21.54 -34.16 -15.89
CA TRP A 316 -20.08 -34.18 -15.75
C TRP A 316 -19.36 -33.20 -16.67
N ILE A 317 -20.03 -32.78 -17.77
CA ILE A 317 -19.47 -31.74 -18.67
C ILE A 317 -19.42 -30.41 -17.95
N MET A 318 -20.49 -30.03 -17.25
CA MET A 318 -20.51 -28.79 -16.45
C MET A 318 -19.49 -28.81 -15.33
N VAL A 319 -19.33 -29.92 -14.61
CA VAL A 319 -18.31 -30.10 -13.58
C VAL A 319 -16.91 -29.95 -14.19
N GLY A 320 -16.66 -30.57 -15.35
CA GLY A 320 -15.38 -30.47 -16.07
C GLY A 320 -15.05 -29.05 -16.49
N ILE A 321 -16.01 -28.30 -17.07
CA ILE A 321 -15.84 -26.90 -17.47
C ILE A 321 -15.53 -26.02 -16.24
N ALA A 322 -16.30 -26.12 -15.16
CA ALA A 322 -16.10 -25.34 -13.96
C ALA A 322 -14.71 -25.59 -13.34
N SER A 323 -14.32 -26.87 -13.24
CA SER A 323 -13.01 -27.26 -12.72
C SER A 323 -11.88 -26.74 -13.59
N LEU A 324 -12.01 -26.80 -14.90
CA LEU A 324 -11.03 -26.29 -15.85
C LEU A 324 -10.86 -24.77 -15.73
N LEU A 325 -11.95 -24.00 -15.67
CA LEU A 325 -11.91 -22.56 -15.48
C LEU A 325 -11.23 -22.17 -14.16
N TRP A 326 -11.52 -22.90 -13.08
CA TRP A 326 -10.87 -22.67 -11.78
C TRP A 326 -9.37 -22.96 -11.83
N ILE A 327 -8.97 -24.09 -12.44
CA ILE A 327 -7.55 -24.48 -12.59
C ILE A 327 -6.79 -23.44 -13.41
N ILE A 328 -7.31 -23.01 -14.56
CA ILE A 328 -6.65 -22.02 -15.43
C ILE A 328 -6.48 -20.71 -14.67
N ARG A 329 -7.55 -20.22 -13.99
CA ARG A 329 -7.45 -19.00 -13.17
C ARG A 329 -6.41 -19.15 -12.05
N PHE A 330 -6.39 -20.30 -11.39
CA PHE A 330 -5.42 -20.56 -10.32
C PHE A 330 -3.97 -20.56 -10.85
N ILE A 331 -3.71 -21.20 -11.97
CA ILE A 331 -2.38 -21.21 -12.60
C ILE A 331 -1.98 -19.76 -12.95
N LEU A 332 -2.88 -18.99 -13.59
CA LEU A 332 -2.61 -17.59 -13.92
C LEU A 332 -2.28 -16.77 -12.68
N GLN A 333 -3.03 -16.94 -11.61
CA GLN A 333 -2.81 -16.27 -10.33
C GLN A 333 -1.44 -16.67 -9.73
N VAL A 334 -1.12 -17.95 -9.69
CA VAL A 334 0.18 -18.46 -9.19
C VAL A 334 1.34 -17.85 -9.98
N VAL A 335 1.24 -17.83 -11.31
CA VAL A 335 2.30 -17.26 -12.17
C VAL A 335 2.52 -15.78 -11.86
N VAL A 336 1.44 -14.98 -11.79
CA VAL A 336 1.52 -13.55 -11.53
C VAL A 336 2.07 -13.28 -10.14
N PHE A 337 1.54 -13.92 -9.10
CA PHE A 337 2.02 -13.74 -7.72
C PHE A 337 3.46 -14.20 -7.53
N ARG A 338 3.85 -15.32 -8.13
CA ARG A 338 5.23 -15.82 -8.07
C ARG A 338 6.22 -14.85 -8.70
N LYS A 339 5.91 -14.35 -9.90
CA LYS A 339 6.76 -13.37 -10.60
C LYS A 339 6.87 -12.06 -9.82
N THR A 340 5.76 -11.55 -9.29
CA THR A 340 5.74 -10.36 -8.44
C THR A 340 6.53 -10.58 -7.15
N SER A 341 6.37 -11.75 -6.50
CA SER A 341 7.12 -12.08 -5.29
C SER A 341 8.63 -12.14 -5.54
N ILE A 342 9.06 -12.65 -6.68
CA ILE A 342 10.49 -12.65 -7.04
C ILE A 342 10.98 -11.23 -7.30
N ALA A 343 10.24 -10.44 -8.09
CA ALA A 343 10.62 -9.09 -8.48
C ALA A 343 10.73 -8.13 -7.26
N LEU A 344 9.90 -8.31 -6.24
CA LEU A 344 9.86 -7.47 -5.03
C LEU A 344 10.56 -8.10 -3.82
N ASN A 345 11.30 -9.19 -4.03
CA ASN A 345 11.90 -9.96 -2.93
C ASN A 345 10.88 -10.29 -1.84
N GLU A 346 9.72 -10.86 -2.21
CA GLU A 346 8.67 -11.30 -1.30
C GLU A 346 8.68 -12.81 -1.04
N ARG A 347 7.95 -13.25 -0.01
CA ARG A 347 7.78 -14.69 0.24
C ARG A 347 6.89 -15.33 -0.84
N LYS A 348 7.07 -16.63 -1.03
CA LYS A 348 6.23 -17.42 -1.92
C LYS A 348 4.89 -17.75 -1.22
N PHE A 349 3.77 -17.46 -1.89
CA PHE A 349 2.42 -17.69 -1.37
C PHE A 349 1.72 -18.91 -1.97
N ILE A 350 2.36 -19.71 -2.81
CA ILE A 350 1.73 -20.75 -3.67
C ILE A 350 0.75 -21.62 -2.89
N LEU A 351 1.17 -22.18 -1.75
CA LEU A 351 0.33 -23.07 -0.93
C LEU A 351 -0.80 -22.34 -0.20
N THR A 352 -0.60 -21.09 0.17
CA THR A 352 -1.59 -20.30 0.92
C THR A 352 -2.48 -19.44 0.00
N LEU A 353 -2.14 -19.37 -1.27
CA LEU A 353 -2.83 -18.53 -2.24
C LEU A 353 -4.32 -18.87 -2.37
N PRO A 354 -4.76 -20.16 -2.52
CA PRO A 354 -6.17 -20.49 -2.61
C PRO A 354 -6.95 -20.02 -1.39
N LEU A 355 -6.38 -20.20 -0.19
CA LEU A 355 -7.02 -19.83 1.05
C LEU A 355 -7.12 -18.32 1.21
N PHE A 356 -6.04 -17.59 0.94
CA PHE A 356 -6.04 -16.13 1.03
C PHE A 356 -6.89 -15.46 -0.04
N ASP A 357 -7.02 -16.06 -1.22
CA ASP A 357 -7.89 -15.58 -2.29
C ASP A 357 -9.37 -15.56 -1.85
N TRP A 358 -9.77 -16.53 -1.06
CA TRP A 358 -11.11 -16.61 -0.47
C TRP A 358 -11.28 -15.70 0.74
N MET A 359 -10.33 -15.74 1.66
CA MET A 359 -10.45 -15.05 2.93
C MET A 359 -10.30 -13.54 2.81
N GLN A 360 -9.46 -13.06 1.89
CA GLN A 360 -9.12 -11.63 1.79
C GLN A 360 -10.35 -10.74 1.52
N PRO A 361 -11.24 -11.05 0.58
CA PRO A 361 -12.48 -10.28 0.41
C PRO A 361 -13.38 -10.32 1.63
N LEU A 362 -13.47 -11.48 2.32
CA LEU A 362 -14.34 -11.66 3.48
C LEU A 362 -13.88 -10.82 4.67
N TRP A 363 -12.59 -10.83 5.01
CA TRP A 363 -12.12 -9.97 6.10
C TRP A 363 -12.17 -8.50 5.74
N ASN A 364 -11.99 -8.11 4.48
CA ASN A 364 -12.16 -6.73 4.04
C ASN A 364 -13.63 -6.29 4.13
N LEU A 365 -14.58 -7.16 3.81
CA LEU A 365 -16.01 -6.93 4.03
C LEU A 365 -16.28 -6.75 5.52
N GLY A 366 -15.70 -7.59 6.38
CA GLY A 366 -15.79 -7.47 7.83
C GLY A 366 -15.31 -6.09 8.33
N PHE A 367 -14.17 -5.57 7.81
CA PHE A 367 -13.70 -4.23 8.16
C PHE A 367 -14.65 -3.12 7.68
N LYS A 368 -15.22 -3.25 6.47
CA LYS A 368 -16.22 -2.28 5.96
C LYS A 368 -17.48 -2.26 6.82
N LEU A 369 -17.97 -3.43 7.22
CA LEU A 369 -19.13 -3.55 8.10
C LEU A 369 -18.82 -2.97 9.50
N GLN A 370 -17.70 -3.39 10.10
CA GLN A 370 -17.30 -2.88 11.42
C GLN A 370 -17.16 -1.35 11.41
N GLN A 371 -16.56 -0.77 10.34
CA GLN A 371 -16.45 0.67 10.21
C GLN A 371 -17.81 1.39 10.09
N ARG A 372 -18.82 0.75 9.50
CA ARG A 372 -20.17 1.31 9.38
C ARG A 372 -20.87 1.45 10.74
N PHE A 373 -20.61 0.49 11.65
CA PHE A 373 -21.20 0.46 12.99
C PHE A 373 -20.35 1.19 14.04
N ARG A 374 -19.16 1.65 13.71
CA ARG A 374 -18.31 2.42 14.60
C ARG A 374 -18.89 3.83 14.77
N ARG A 375 -19.07 4.27 16.02
CA ARG A 375 -19.54 5.63 16.31
C ARG A 375 -18.50 6.64 15.80
N LYS A 376 -18.96 7.75 15.21
CA LYS A 376 -18.08 8.82 14.70
C LYS A 376 -17.16 9.39 15.78
N ASP A 377 -17.59 9.38 17.04
CA ASP A 377 -16.90 9.96 18.19
C ASP A 377 -15.69 9.12 18.68
N GLU A 378 -15.63 7.83 18.36
CA GLU A 378 -14.48 6.99 18.74
C GLU A 378 -13.18 7.35 17.99
N PHE A 379 -13.28 8.00 16.84
CA PHE A 379 -12.13 8.49 16.08
C PHE A 379 -11.55 9.81 16.62
N MET A 380 -12.33 10.57 17.38
CA MET A 380 -11.93 11.87 17.93
C MET A 380 -11.38 11.78 19.36
N ARG A 381 -11.39 10.59 19.97
CA ARG A 381 -11.01 10.37 21.38
C ARG A 381 -9.66 9.65 21.57
N LYS A 382 -8.85 9.47 20.53
CA LYS A 382 -7.52 8.84 20.66
C LYS A 382 -6.43 9.71 20.09
#